data_ce88d74dbbecd90cfee3d52c99ca3ab1
#
_entry.id   ce88d74dbbecd90cfee3d52c99ca3ab1
#
_cell.length_a   1.000
_cell.length_b   1.000
_cell.length_c   1.000
_cell.angle_alpha   90.00
_cell.angle_beta   90.00
_cell.angle_gamma   90.00
#
_symmetry.space_group_name_H-M   'P 1'
#
loop_
_entity.id
_entity.type
_entity.pdbx_description
1 polymer ?
#
loop_
_entity_poly.entity_id
_entity_poly.type
_entity_poly.pdbx_seq_one_letter_code
_entity_poly.pdbx_strand_id
1 'polypeptide(L)'
;MEEMVTVYLLGKKYSVPATLTIMDAMEYAGFKLIRGCGCRSGFCGACAVIYRIKGTTELKVVLSCQTKVEEGMCVGKIDSFPINKRTFNIDEIKASDNIVGQLYPEIFSCIGCNACTKGCPQGLKVMQYIAYAQRGEYEKAAHASFDCVGCNICASRCPAQISHSAVGLLCRRLTGKYIAPKCEHLEKRVAEIENGDYVTLLDKLKKMPLDEIKELYNKREIEK
;
A
#
# COMPACT_ATOMS: atom_id res chain seq x y z
N MET A 1 -20.77 3.58 -30.81
CA MET A 1 -20.64 4.54 -29.68
C MET A 1 -20.49 3.68 -28.43
N GLU A 2 -19.50 3.98 -27.60
CA GLU A 2 -19.37 3.27 -26.32
C GLU A 2 -20.52 3.64 -25.40
N GLU A 3 -21.07 2.67 -24.71
CA GLU A 3 -22.13 2.87 -23.72
C GLU A 3 -21.54 3.65 -22.54
N MET A 4 -22.17 4.77 -22.18
CA MET A 4 -21.76 5.65 -21.10
C MET A 4 -22.62 5.42 -19.87
N VAL A 5 -22.01 5.28 -18.69
CA VAL A 5 -22.70 5.13 -17.41
C VAL A 5 -22.40 6.30 -16.49
N THR A 6 -23.37 6.59 -15.63
CA THR A 6 -23.23 7.61 -14.60
C THR A 6 -22.68 7.00 -13.33
N VAL A 7 -21.55 7.51 -12.84
CA VAL A 7 -20.94 7.08 -11.59
C VAL A 7 -20.69 8.27 -10.66
N TYR A 8 -20.63 7.99 -9.37
CA TYR A 8 -20.31 8.98 -8.34
C TYR A 8 -18.98 8.59 -7.70
N LEU A 9 -17.90 9.25 -8.11
CA LEU A 9 -16.56 8.99 -7.60
C LEU A 9 -16.22 10.01 -6.51
N LEU A 10 -16.02 9.54 -5.29
CA LEU A 10 -15.72 10.37 -4.11
C LEU A 10 -16.71 11.55 -3.92
N GLY A 11 -17.99 11.28 -4.15
CA GLY A 11 -19.08 12.25 -3.99
C GLY A 11 -19.36 13.15 -5.20
N LYS A 12 -18.58 13.07 -6.28
CA LYS A 12 -18.80 13.84 -7.51
C LYS A 12 -19.33 12.94 -8.63
N LYS A 13 -20.26 13.49 -9.43
CA LYS A 13 -20.88 12.80 -10.56
C LYS A 13 -19.98 12.88 -11.80
N TYR A 14 -19.80 11.74 -12.47
CA TYR A 14 -19.08 11.63 -13.74
C TYR A 14 -19.86 10.74 -14.70
N SER A 15 -19.64 10.95 -16.01
CA SER A 15 -20.09 10.06 -17.08
C SER A 15 -18.85 9.39 -17.65
N VAL A 16 -18.81 8.06 -17.64
CA VAL A 16 -17.63 7.27 -18.03
C VAL A 16 -18.07 6.09 -18.89
N PRO A 17 -17.18 5.55 -19.76
CA PRO A 17 -17.48 4.33 -20.52
C PRO A 17 -17.76 3.13 -19.59
N ALA A 18 -18.81 2.37 -19.87
CA ALA A 18 -19.21 1.18 -19.10
C ALA A 18 -18.17 0.03 -19.13
N THR A 19 -17.28 0.07 -20.10
CA THR A 19 -16.21 -0.93 -20.26
C THR A 19 -15.10 -0.80 -19.24
N LEU A 20 -14.95 0.37 -18.60
CA LEU A 20 -13.86 0.69 -17.68
C LEU A 20 -14.02 -0.02 -16.33
N THR A 21 -12.88 -0.31 -15.69
CA THR A 21 -12.87 -0.63 -14.25
C THR A 21 -13.05 0.63 -13.41
N ILE A 22 -13.39 0.49 -12.13
CA ILE A 22 -13.49 1.64 -11.22
C ILE A 22 -12.18 2.45 -11.22
N MET A 23 -11.03 1.79 -11.25
CA MET A 23 -9.72 2.45 -11.27
C MET A 23 -9.52 3.24 -12.56
N ASP A 24 -9.79 2.64 -13.72
CA ASP A 24 -9.67 3.29 -15.01
C ASP A 24 -10.67 4.44 -15.15
N ALA A 25 -11.89 4.28 -14.62
CA ALA A 25 -12.90 5.33 -14.57
C ALA A 25 -12.47 6.51 -13.70
N MET A 26 -11.76 6.27 -12.59
CA MET A 26 -11.17 7.34 -11.80
C MET A 26 -10.09 8.08 -12.59
N GLU A 27 -9.19 7.38 -13.28
CA GLU A 27 -8.16 7.99 -14.12
C GLU A 27 -8.78 8.75 -15.30
N TYR A 28 -9.79 8.17 -15.96
CA TYR A 28 -10.58 8.84 -17.02
C TYR A 28 -11.23 10.14 -16.52
N ALA A 29 -11.72 10.16 -15.28
CA ALA A 29 -12.28 11.34 -14.63
C ALA A 29 -11.21 12.36 -14.16
N GLY A 30 -9.92 12.11 -14.42
CA GLY A 30 -8.81 13.01 -14.12
C GLY A 30 -8.17 12.83 -12.74
N PHE A 31 -8.49 11.76 -12.01
CA PHE A 31 -7.82 11.47 -10.74
C PHE A 31 -6.41 10.97 -10.98
N LYS A 32 -5.43 11.56 -10.31
CA LYS A 32 -4.05 11.06 -10.27
C LYS A 32 -3.91 10.07 -9.12
N LEU A 33 -3.80 8.77 -9.45
CA LEU A 33 -3.70 7.71 -8.47
C LEU A 33 -2.23 7.52 -8.02
N ILE A 34 -1.72 8.43 -7.20
CA ILE A 34 -0.38 8.34 -6.60
C ILE A 34 -0.35 7.31 -5.46
N ARG A 35 -1.50 7.10 -4.79
CA ARG A 35 -1.70 6.13 -3.70
C ARG A 35 -2.98 5.35 -3.93
N GLY A 36 -3.08 4.16 -3.33
CA GLY A 36 -4.23 3.28 -3.51
C GLY A 36 -4.24 2.59 -4.88
N CYS A 37 -3.09 2.48 -5.53
CA CYS A 37 -2.87 1.64 -6.70
C CYS A 37 -1.50 0.99 -6.59
N GLY A 38 -1.41 -0.24 -7.04
CA GLY A 38 -0.16 -1.03 -7.05
C GLY A 38 -0.09 -1.86 -8.32
N CYS A 39 -0.28 -3.16 -8.23
CA CYS A 39 -0.13 -4.09 -9.37
C CYS A 39 -1.14 -3.89 -10.52
N ARG A 40 -2.28 -3.26 -10.28
CA ARG A 40 -3.41 -3.07 -11.23
C ARG A 40 -4.01 -4.37 -11.78
N SER A 41 -3.63 -5.51 -11.22
CA SER A 41 -3.97 -6.86 -11.70
C SER A 41 -4.67 -7.72 -10.63
N GLY A 42 -5.24 -7.10 -9.61
CA GLY A 42 -6.04 -7.78 -8.58
C GLY A 42 -5.23 -8.49 -7.49
N PHE A 43 -3.90 -8.40 -7.51
CA PHE A 43 -3.03 -9.16 -6.59
C PHE A 43 -2.73 -8.43 -5.28
N CYS A 44 -2.34 -7.15 -5.33
CA CYS A 44 -1.78 -6.46 -4.15
C CYS A 44 -2.83 -5.93 -3.16
N GLY A 45 -4.10 -5.81 -3.53
CA GLY A 45 -5.18 -5.28 -2.68
C GLY A 45 -5.12 -3.76 -2.40
N ALA A 46 -4.08 -3.04 -2.86
CA ALA A 46 -3.89 -1.61 -2.59
C ALA A 46 -5.04 -0.73 -3.11
N CYS A 47 -5.74 -1.20 -4.14
CA CYS A 47 -6.83 -0.49 -4.80
C CYS A 47 -8.22 -0.82 -4.24
N ALA A 48 -8.29 -1.40 -3.05
CA ALA A 48 -9.57 -1.70 -2.41
C ALA A 48 -10.40 -0.42 -2.20
N VAL A 49 -11.65 -0.48 -2.62
CA VAL A 49 -12.65 0.59 -2.50
C VAL A 49 -13.95 0.02 -1.96
N ILE A 50 -14.77 0.91 -1.43
CA ILE A 50 -16.15 0.59 -1.04
C ILE A 50 -17.09 1.23 -2.05
N TYR A 51 -18.12 0.50 -2.46
CA TYR A 51 -19.16 1.09 -3.30
C TYR A 51 -20.55 0.59 -2.94
N ARG A 52 -21.54 1.32 -3.39
CA ARG A 52 -22.95 0.93 -3.43
C ARG A 52 -23.57 1.43 -4.73
N ILE A 53 -24.66 0.86 -5.14
CA ILE A 53 -25.49 1.39 -6.21
C ILE A 53 -26.48 2.43 -5.62
N LYS A 54 -26.69 3.52 -6.33
CA LYS A 54 -27.65 4.56 -5.91
C LYS A 54 -29.04 3.96 -5.70
N GLY A 55 -29.63 4.22 -4.56
CA GLY A 55 -30.93 3.65 -4.19
C GLY A 55 -30.87 2.32 -3.42
N THR A 56 -29.67 1.71 -3.30
CA THR A 56 -29.45 0.53 -2.45
C THR A 56 -28.73 0.90 -1.16
N THR A 57 -28.87 0.06 -0.13
CA THR A 57 -28.16 0.20 1.15
C THR A 57 -26.99 -0.77 1.27
N GLU A 58 -26.85 -1.72 0.33
CA GLU A 58 -25.80 -2.71 0.34
C GLU A 58 -24.45 -2.06 0.00
N LEU A 59 -23.47 -2.22 0.92
CA LEU A 59 -22.09 -1.79 0.72
C LEU A 59 -21.21 -2.97 0.33
N LYS A 60 -20.49 -2.84 -0.78
CA LYS A 60 -19.56 -3.86 -1.28
C LYS A 60 -18.13 -3.34 -1.20
N VAL A 61 -17.20 -4.20 -0.76
CA VAL A 61 -15.76 -3.93 -0.78
C VAL A 61 -15.15 -4.72 -1.91
N VAL A 62 -14.48 -4.03 -2.83
CA VAL A 62 -13.94 -4.64 -4.05
C VAL A 62 -12.57 -4.05 -4.40
N LEU A 63 -11.88 -4.72 -5.32
CA LEU A 63 -10.65 -4.19 -5.92
C LEU A 63 -11.00 -3.34 -7.14
N SER A 64 -10.73 -2.04 -7.08
CA SER A 64 -11.10 -1.09 -8.13
C SER A 64 -10.47 -1.40 -9.49
N CYS A 65 -9.32 -2.07 -9.52
CA CYS A 65 -8.67 -2.50 -10.75
C CYS A 65 -9.29 -3.75 -11.42
N GLN A 66 -10.27 -4.40 -10.78
CA GLN A 66 -10.91 -5.62 -11.28
C GLN A 66 -12.42 -5.46 -11.45
N THR A 67 -13.03 -4.47 -10.83
CA THR A 67 -14.48 -4.29 -10.83
C THR A 67 -14.85 -3.23 -11.86
N LYS A 68 -15.70 -3.61 -12.82
CA LYS A 68 -16.24 -2.69 -13.82
C LYS A 68 -17.25 -1.73 -13.19
N VAL A 69 -17.35 -0.55 -13.79
CA VAL A 69 -18.34 0.44 -13.38
C VAL A 69 -19.75 0.05 -13.86
N GLU A 70 -20.75 0.44 -13.05
CA GLU A 70 -22.16 0.22 -13.33
C GLU A 70 -22.94 1.52 -13.15
N GLU A 71 -24.10 1.64 -13.83
CA GLU A 71 -24.97 2.84 -13.70
C GLU A 71 -25.35 3.10 -12.23
N GLY A 72 -25.19 4.33 -11.79
CA GLY A 72 -25.52 4.75 -10.43
C GLY A 72 -24.54 4.29 -9.35
N MET A 73 -23.37 3.73 -9.72
CA MET A 73 -22.36 3.31 -8.77
C MET A 73 -21.78 4.49 -7.98
N CYS A 74 -21.85 4.43 -6.65
CA CYS A 74 -21.30 5.41 -5.72
C CYS A 74 -20.04 4.82 -5.05
N VAL A 75 -18.86 5.32 -5.41
CA VAL A 75 -17.56 4.80 -4.97
C VAL A 75 -16.93 5.70 -3.92
N GLY A 76 -16.48 5.11 -2.82
CA GLY A 76 -15.69 5.73 -1.77
C GLY A 76 -14.37 5.00 -1.53
N LYS A 77 -13.36 5.72 -1.06
CA LYS A 77 -12.10 5.09 -0.64
C LYS A 77 -12.21 4.54 0.78
N ILE A 78 -11.57 3.41 1.03
CA ILE A 78 -11.50 2.81 2.37
C ILE A 78 -10.56 3.62 3.28
N ASP A 79 -9.56 4.29 2.72
CA ASP A 79 -8.66 5.19 3.43
C ASP A 79 -9.33 6.48 3.95
N SER A 80 -10.58 6.72 3.58
CA SER A 80 -11.40 7.79 4.17
C SER A 80 -11.93 7.46 5.57
N PHE A 81 -11.83 6.20 6.02
CA PHE A 81 -12.08 5.87 7.42
C PHE A 81 -11.00 6.52 8.29
N PRO A 82 -11.41 7.24 9.37
CA PRO A 82 -10.45 7.86 10.27
C PRO A 82 -9.59 6.78 10.93
N ILE A 83 -8.30 6.84 10.68
CA ILE A 83 -7.29 6.10 11.44
C ILE A 83 -6.43 7.10 12.20
N ASN A 84 -6.08 6.80 13.44
CA ASN A 84 -5.15 7.61 14.21
C ASN A 84 -3.75 7.45 13.64
N LYS A 85 -3.39 8.36 12.73
CA LYS A 85 -2.05 8.45 12.19
C LYS A 85 -1.22 9.36 13.09
N ARG A 86 -0.36 8.78 13.93
CA ARG A 86 0.52 9.56 14.78
C ARG A 86 1.69 10.11 13.97
N THR A 87 2.06 11.36 14.27
CA THR A 87 3.27 11.98 13.74
C THR A 87 4.41 11.71 14.72
N PHE A 88 5.52 11.25 14.22
CA PHE A 88 6.74 10.99 15.00
C PHE A 88 7.97 11.18 14.12
N ASN A 89 9.10 11.54 14.74
CA ASN A 89 10.39 11.52 14.09
C ASN A 89 11.09 10.20 14.43
N ILE A 90 11.38 9.39 13.41
CA ILE A 90 12.03 8.09 13.60
C ILE A 90 13.44 8.21 14.21
N ASP A 91 14.10 9.36 14.05
CA ASP A 91 15.45 9.62 14.60
C ASP A 91 15.43 9.93 16.10
N GLU A 92 14.30 10.38 16.61
CA GLU A 92 14.11 10.75 18.01
C GLU A 92 13.57 9.61 18.87
N ILE A 93 12.96 8.59 18.24
CA ILE A 93 12.42 7.43 18.94
C ILE A 93 13.39 6.25 18.88
N LYS A 94 13.49 5.51 19.97
CA LYS A 94 14.29 4.27 20.05
C LYS A 94 13.36 3.06 20.00
N ALA A 95 13.86 1.92 19.53
CA ALA A 95 13.15 0.64 19.57
C ALA A 95 13.12 0.09 21.02
N SER A 96 12.62 0.89 21.97
CA SER A 96 12.41 0.48 23.35
C SER A 96 11.13 -0.33 23.51
N ASP A 97 11.05 -1.11 24.57
CA ASP A 97 10.04 -2.14 24.79
C ASP A 97 8.59 -1.70 24.71
N ASN A 98 8.29 -0.40 24.75
CA ASN A 98 6.92 0.09 24.72
C ASN A 98 6.66 1.28 23.79
N ILE A 99 7.57 1.61 22.88
CA ILE A 99 7.42 2.80 22.03
C ILE A 99 6.17 2.74 21.14
N VAL A 100 5.82 1.56 20.63
CA VAL A 100 4.61 1.38 19.82
C VAL A 100 3.36 1.56 20.67
N GLY A 101 3.33 1.05 21.89
CA GLY A 101 2.24 1.26 22.85
C GLY A 101 2.08 2.69 23.33
N GLN A 102 3.18 3.45 23.41
CA GLN A 102 3.12 4.89 23.74
C GLN A 102 2.52 5.71 22.59
N LEU A 103 2.88 5.41 21.33
CA LEU A 103 2.37 6.10 20.16
C LEU A 103 0.94 5.64 19.77
N TYR A 104 0.62 4.38 19.99
CA TYR A 104 -0.66 3.75 19.64
C TYR A 104 -1.24 2.98 20.83
N PRO A 105 -1.63 3.66 21.93
CA PRO A 105 -2.11 3.01 23.15
C PRO A 105 -3.38 2.15 22.93
N GLU A 106 -4.14 2.44 21.86
CA GLU A 106 -5.33 1.67 21.48
C GLU A 106 -5.03 0.19 21.19
N ILE A 107 -3.77 -0.20 20.93
CA ILE A 107 -3.42 -1.61 20.73
C ILE A 107 -3.75 -2.47 21.96
N PHE A 108 -3.66 -1.91 23.17
CA PHE A 108 -3.97 -2.61 24.41
C PHE A 108 -5.48 -2.82 24.64
N SER A 109 -6.33 -2.13 23.89
CA SER A 109 -7.78 -2.32 23.90
C SER A 109 -8.25 -3.47 23.00
N CYS A 110 -7.34 -4.25 22.41
CA CYS A 110 -7.67 -5.38 21.55
C CYS A 110 -8.40 -6.47 22.34
N ILE A 111 -9.62 -6.79 21.91
CA ILE A 111 -10.46 -7.83 22.52
C ILE A 111 -10.30 -9.22 21.88
N GLY A 112 -9.38 -9.39 20.96
CA GLY A 112 -9.09 -10.68 20.30
C GLY A 112 -10.18 -11.18 19.34
N CYS A 113 -11.07 -10.33 18.84
CA CYS A 113 -12.23 -10.73 17.99
C CYS A 113 -11.85 -11.25 16.60
N ASN A 114 -10.62 -11.08 16.17
CA ASN A 114 -10.06 -11.54 14.89
C ASN A 114 -10.73 -10.96 13.61
N ALA A 115 -11.57 -9.93 13.72
CA ALA A 115 -12.24 -9.30 12.59
C ALA A 115 -11.23 -8.68 11.59
N CYS A 116 -10.12 -8.15 12.11
CA CYS A 116 -9.03 -7.57 11.33
C CYS A 116 -8.32 -8.60 10.43
N THR A 117 -8.02 -9.79 10.95
CA THR A 117 -7.38 -10.88 10.18
C THR A 117 -8.35 -11.43 9.13
N LYS A 118 -9.61 -11.69 9.50
CA LYS A 118 -10.61 -12.19 8.57
C LYS A 118 -10.92 -11.23 7.43
N GLY A 119 -10.76 -9.92 7.66
CA GLY A 119 -11.01 -8.90 6.67
C GLY A 119 -9.79 -8.50 5.82
N CYS A 120 -8.63 -9.08 6.06
CA CYS A 120 -7.40 -8.68 5.35
C CYS A 120 -7.38 -9.23 3.92
N PRO A 121 -7.32 -8.36 2.87
CA PRO A 121 -7.27 -8.82 1.49
C PRO A 121 -5.95 -9.51 1.12
N GLN A 122 -4.89 -9.25 1.91
CA GLN A 122 -3.57 -9.89 1.74
C GLN A 122 -3.41 -11.17 2.57
N GLY A 123 -4.47 -11.63 3.24
CA GLY A 123 -4.40 -12.84 4.09
C GLY A 123 -3.48 -12.73 5.30
N LEU A 124 -3.09 -11.51 5.71
CA LEU A 124 -2.19 -11.30 6.84
C LEU A 124 -2.85 -11.67 8.17
N LYS A 125 -2.08 -12.25 9.07
CA LYS A 125 -2.49 -12.51 10.46
C LYS A 125 -2.44 -11.22 11.28
N VAL A 126 -3.35 -10.27 10.97
CA VAL A 126 -3.35 -8.91 11.52
C VAL A 126 -3.41 -8.89 13.04
N MET A 127 -4.29 -9.66 13.67
CA MET A 127 -4.39 -9.76 15.12
C MET A 127 -3.05 -10.23 15.72
N GLN A 128 -2.36 -11.15 15.06
CA GLN A 128 -1.10 -11.70 15.52
C GLN A 128 0.01 -10.63 15.55
N TYR A 129 0.14 -9.81 14.51
CA TYR A 129 1.16 -8.77 14.53
C TYR A 129 0.85 -7.64 15.54
N ILE A 130 -0.42 -7.37 15.82
CA ILE A 130 -0.80 -6.47 16.94
C ILE A 130 -0.36 -7.07 18.28
N ALA A 131 -0.59 -8.37 18.49
CA ALA A 131 -0.14 -9.06 19.71
C ALA A 131 1.41 -9.05 19.85
N TYR A 132 2.15 -9.15 18.76
CA TYR A 132 3.61 -8.95 18.78
C TYR A 132 3.98 -7.51 19.15
N ALA A 133 3.31 -6.53 18.56
CA ALA A 133 3.55 -5.12 18.86
C ALA A 133 3.29 -4.77 20.33
N GLN A 134 2.22 -5.33 20.92
CA GLN A 134 1.91 -5.19 22.36
C GLN A 134 3.04 -5.69 23.28
N ARG A 135 3.74 -6.74 22.86
CA ARG A 135 4.84 -7.35 23.63
C ARG A 135 6.22 -6.78 23.31
N GLY A 136 6.31 -5.75 22.45
CA GLY A 136 7.59 -5.19 22.01
C GLY A 136 8.36 -6.07 21.01
N GLU A 137 7.76 -7.15 20.50
CA GLU A 137 8.38 -8.08 19.54
C GLU A 137 8.33 -7.49 18.12
N TYR A 138 9.01 -6.34 17.91
CA TYR A 138 8.86 -5.52 16.70
C TYR A 138 9.33 -6.22 15.44
N GLU A 139 10.37 -7.03 15.51
CA GLU A 139 10.86 -7.82 14.38
C GLU A 139 9.81 -8.83 13.89
N LYS A 140 9.17 -9.55 14.82
CA LYS A 140 8.09 -10.48 14.47
C LYS A 140 6.87 -9.74 13.92
N ALA A 141 6.54 -8.57 14.51
CA ALA A 141 5.45 -7.73 14.01
C ALA A 141 5.75 -7.18 12.61
N ALA A 142 6.98 -6.76 12.37
CA ALA A 142 7.46 -6.28 11.07
C ALA A 142 7.35 -7.37 10.00
N HIS A 143 7.85 -8.56 10.29
CA HIS A 143 7.77 -9.70 9.38
C HIS A 143 6.32 -10.09 9.08
N ALA A 144 5.48 -10.25 10.12
CA ALA A 144 4.08 -10.64 9.95
C ALA A 144 3.20 -9.59 9.27
N SER A 145 3.65 -8.32 9.20
CA SER A 145 2.96 -7.21 8.54
C SER A 145 3.63 -6.76 7.24
N PHE A 146 4.68 -7.46 6.77
CA PHE A 146 5.51 -6.97 5.66
C PHE A 146 4.72 -6.67 4.40
N ASP A 147 3.84 -7.56 3.98
CA ASP A 147 3.02 -7.42 2.77
C ASP A 147 1.78 -6.53 2.96
N CYS A 148 1.72 -5.75 4.05
CA CYS A 148 0.59 -4.85 4.30
C CYS A 148 0.60 -3.67 3.32
N VAL A 149 -0.44 -3.59 2.51
CA VAL A 149 -0.65 -2.53 1.49
C VAL A 149 -1.31 -1.26 2.04
N GLY A 150 -1.63 -1.21 3.35
CA GLY A 150 -2.19 -0.03 4.00
C GLY A 150 -3.64 0.31 3.61
N CYS A 151 -4.44 -0.67 3.19
CA CYS A 151 -5.83 -0.47 2.77
C CYS A 151 -6.81 -0.09 3.90
N ASN A 152 -6.41 -0.25 5.17
CA ASN A 152 -7.16 0.09 6.40
C ASN A 152 -8.49 -0.66 6.62
N ILE A 153 -8.81 -1.70 5.86
CA ILE A 153 -10.03 -2.52 6.09
C ILE A 153 -10.03 -3.11 7.51
N CYS A 154 -8.87 -3.53 8.00
CA CYS A 154 -8.72 -4.02 9.37
C CYS A 154 -9.09 -2.97 10.42
N ALA A 155 -8.70 -1.71 10.21
CA ALA A 155 -9.02 -0.60 11.12
C ALA A 155 -10.51 -0.26 11.09
N SER A 156 -11.13 -0.23 9.90
CA SER A 156 -12.55 0.09 9.76
C SER A 156 -13.48 -0.93 10.42
N ARG A 157 -13.01 -2.17 10.61
CA ARG A 157 -13.75 -3.26 11.26
C ARG A 157 -13.42 -3.46 12.75
N CYS A 158 -12.49 -2.66 13.28
CA CYS A 158 -12.02 -2.83 14.64
C CYS A 158 -12.91 -2.10 15.65
N PRO A 159 -13.57 -2.81 16.59
CA PRO A 159 -14.37 -2.17 17.64
C PRO A 159 -13.52 -1.33 18.61
N ALA A 160 -12.22 -1.64 18.74
CA ALA A 160 -11.26 -0.89 19.55
C ALA A 160 -10.56 0.24 18.77
N GLN A 161 -10.95 0.50 17.52
CA GLN A 161 -10.42 1.57 16.67
C GLN A 161 -8.90 1.55 16.49
N ILE A 162 -8.28 0.37 16.51
CA ILE A 162 -6.84 0.20 16.35
C ILE A 162 -6.42 0.55 14.92
N SER A 163 -5.39 1.35 14.80
CA SER A 163 -4.78 1.75 13.52
C SER A 163 -3.77 0.70 13.03
N HIS A 164 -4.22 -0.54 12.78
CA HIS A 164 -3.37 -1.71 12.52
C HIS A 164 -2.29 -1.47 11.46
N SER A 165 -2.64 -0.87 10.33
CA SER A 165 -1.69 -0.61 9.24
C SER A 165 -0.58 0.36 9.65
N ALA A 166 -0.91 1.38 10.45
CA ALA A 166 0.04 2.34 10.97
C ALA A 166 0.98 1.70 12.02
N VAL A 167 0.43 0.86 12.89
CA VAL A 167 1.19 0.06 13.86
C VAL A 167 2.18 -0.86 13.14
N GLY A 168 1.71 -1.64 12.15
CA GLY A 168 2.59 -2.49 11.35
C GLY A 168 3.69 -1.72 10.63
N LEU A 169 3.37 -0.54 10.07
CA LEU A 169 4.35 0.33 9.41
C LEU A 169 5.40 0.84 10.41
N LEU A 170 4.99 1.25 11.62
CA LEU A 170 5.92 1.68 12.66
C LEU A 170 6.86 0.54 13.07
N CYS A 171 6.34 -0.67 13.31
CA CYS A 171 7.17 -1.83 13.62
C CYS A 171 8.20 -2.11 12.52
N ARG A 172 7.80 -2.07 11.24
CA ARG A 172 8.74 -2.25 10.11
C ARG A 172 9.81 -1.18 10.06
N ARG A 173 9.46 0.09 10.32
CA ARG A 173 10.43 1.19 10.35
C ARG A 173 11.41 1.07 11.51
N LEU A 174 10.94 0.72 12.71
CA LEU A 174 11.79 0.49 13.88
C LEU A 174 12.74 -0.69 13.63
N THR A 175 12.23 -1.79 13.10
CA THR A 175 13.04 -2.95 12.76
C THR A 175 14.10 -2.62 11.73
N GLY A 176 13.73 -1.96 10.61
CA GLY A 176 14.69 -1.63 9.56
C GLY A 176 15.76 -0.64 9.97
N LYS A 177 15.43 0.29 10.89
CA LYS A 177 16.40 1.30 11.34
C LYS A 177 17.31 0.82 12.47
N TYR A 178 16.78 0.06 13.42
CA TYR A 178 17.46 -0.20 14.70
C TYR A 178 17.78 -1.67 14.98
N ILE A 179 17.08 -2.61 14.35
CA ILE A 179 17.18 -4.03 14.68
C ILE A 179 17.80 -4.83 13.54
N ALA A 180 17.34 -4.62 12.30
CA ALA A 180 17.84 -5.36 11.15
C ALA A 180 19.31 -5.02 10.87
N PRO A 181 20.12 -6.02 10.44
CA PRO A 181 21.48 -5.77 10.02
C PRO A 181 21.51 -4.84 8.80
N LYS A 182 22.53 -4.02 8.70
CA LYS A 182 22.74 -3.19 7.52
C LYS A 182 23.07 -4.05 6.31
N CYS A 183 22.62 -3.61 5.15
CA CYS A 183 22.80 -4.32 3.89
C CYS A 183 24.11 -3.85 3.22
N GLU A 184 25.20 -4.58 3.46
CA GLU A 184 26.55 -4.22 2.98
C GLU A 184 26.62 -4.01 1.46
N HIS A 185 25.95 -4.86 0.67
CA HIS A 185 25.94 -4.71 -0.78
C HIS A 185 25.18 -3.46 -1.24
N LEU A 186 24.18 -3.01 -0.49
CA LEU A 186 23.49 -1.75 -0.76
C LEU A 186 24.35 -0.55 -0.42
N GLU A 187 25.02 -0.58 0.73
CA GLU A 187 25.99 0.48 1.13
C GLU A 187 27.09 0.63 0.08
N LYS A 188 27.65 -0.49 -0.39
CA LYS A 188 28.63 -0.50 -1.48
C LYS A 188 28.07 0.10 -2.77
N ARG A 189 26.85 -0.27 -3.16
CA ARG A 189 26.19 0.26 -4.36
C ARG A 189 25.93 1.76 -4.26
N VAL A 190 25.50 2.24 -3.09
CA VAL A 190 25.29 3.67 -2.84
C VAL A 190 26.62 4.44 -2.96
N ALA A 191 27.69 3.92 -2.37
CA ALA A 191 29.03 4.53 -2.49
C ALA A 191 29.52 4.59 -3.96
N GLU A 192 29.33 3.52 -4.74
CA GLU A 192 29.65 3.49 -6.19
C GLU A 192 28.88 4.58 -6.95
N ILE A 193 27.60 4.79 -6.64
CA ILE A 193 26.76 5.83 -7.26
C ILE A 193 27.26 7.24 -6.87
N GLU A 194 27.50 7.46 -5.57
CA GLU A 194 27.98 8.75 -5.05
C GLU A 194 29.38 9.11 -5.60
N ASN A 195 30.25 8.12 -5.79
CA ASN A 195 31.55 8.29 -6.41
C ASN A 195 31.49 8.54 -7.93
N GLY A 196 30.32 8.37 -8.54
CA GLY A 196 30.12 8.59 -9.97
C GLY A 196 30.62 7.46 -10.87
N ASP A 197 30.83 6.27 -10.35
CA ASP A 197 31.38 5.11 -11.08
C ASP A 197 30.57 4.78 -12.36
N TYR A 198 29.28 5.09 -12.34
CA TYR A 198 28.38 4.84 -13.48
C TYR A 198 28.21 6.01 -14.45
N VAL A 199 28.70 7.22 -14.10
CA VAL A 199 28.46 8.44 -14.91
C VAL A 199 29.04 8.29 -16.32
N THR A 200 30.28 7.80 -16.42
CA THR A 200 30.97 7.60 -17.72
C THR A 200 30.24 6.60 -18.61
N LEU A 201 29.74 5.50 -18.02
CA LEU A 201 28.97 4.46 -18.73
C LEU A 201 27.63 5.00 -19.22
N LEU A 202 26.92 5.75 -18.36
CA LEU A 202 25.64 6.37 -18.72
C LEU A 202 25.79 7.41 -19.81
N ASP A 203 26.84 8.22 -19.76
CA ASP A 203 27.13 9.22 -20.80
C ASP A 203 27.50 8.58 -22.12
N LYS A 204 28.22 7.45 -22.11
CA LYS A 204 28.50 6.65 -23.31
C LYS A 204 27.20 6.12 -23.91
N LEU A 205 26.33 5.52 -23.10
CA LEU A 205 25.01 4.98 -23.54
C LEU A 205 24.13 6.09 -24.13
N LYS A 206 24.08 7.28 -23.51
CA LYS A 206 23.29 8.42 -24.02
C LYS A 206 23.73 8.90 -25.39
N LYS A 207 25.01 8.75 -25.72
CA LYS A 207 25.61 9.18 -27.01
C LYS A 207 25.66 8.08 -28.07
N MET A 208 25.30 6.84 -27.69
CA MET A 208 25.40 5.68 -28.56
C MET A 208 24.20 5.62 -29.52
N PRO A 209 24.43 5.23 -30.80
CA PRO A 209 23.34 4.99 -31.75
C PRO A 209 22.37 3.93 -31.29
N LEU A 210 21.10 4.10 -31.67
CA LEU A 210 20.02 3.19 -31.23
C LEU A 210 20.25 1.72 -31.56
N ASP A 211 20.88 1.47 -32.73
CA ASP A 211 21.12 0.09 -33.19
C ASP A 211 22.20 -0.62 -32.36
N GLU A 212 23.24 0.10 -31.94
CA GLU A 212 24.24 -0.43 -31.00
C GLU A 212 23.64 -0.71 -29.62
N ILE A 213 22.73 0.16 -29.14
CA ILE A 213 22.03 -0.05 -27.87
C ILE A 213 21.15 -1.32 -27.96
N LYS A 214 20.46 -1.54 -29.09
CA LYS A 214 19.67 -2.77 -29.31
C LYS A 214 20.54 -4.03 -29.29
N GLU A 215 21.73 -3.96 -29.91
CA GLU A 215 22.66 -5.10 -29.89
C GLU A 215 23.12 -5.41 -28.45
N LEU A 216 23.50 -4.39 -27.67
CA LEU A 216 23.89 -4.58 -26.27
C LEU A 216 22.74 -5.15 -25.45
N TYR A 217 21.51 -4.65 -25.67
CA TYR A 217 20.32 -5.16 -25.00
C TYR A 217 20.06 -6.64 -25.30
N ASN A 218 20.24 -7.06 -26.54
CA ASN A 218 20.02 -8.45 -26.97
C ASN A 218 21.12 -9.40 -26.48
N LYS A 219 22.35 -8.89 -26.26
CA LYS A 219 23.49 -9.67 -25.76
C LYS A 219 23.56 -9.77 -24.23
N ARG A 220 22.66 -9.04 -23.49
CA ARG A 220 22.68 -9.09 -22.03
C ARG A 220 22.36 -10.49 -21.51
N GLU A 221 22.99 -10.88 -20.41
CA GLU A 221 22.61 -12.05 -19.67
C GLU A 221 21.23 -11.83 -19.01
N ILE A 222 20.28 -12.70 -19.31
CA ILE A 222 18.95 -12.68 -18.69
C ILE A 222 18.98 -13.70 -17.56
N GLU A 223 18.78 -13.24 -16.35
CA GLU A 223 18.58 -14.13 -15.21
C GLU A 223 17.38 -15.05 -15.49
N LYS A 224 17.60 -16.35 -15.30
CA LYS A 224 16.59 -17.40 -15.52
C LYS A 224 15.71 -17.57 -14.29
#